data_71442f37c49c8acfccda90411af40b07
#
_entry.id   71442f37c49c8acfccda90411af40b07
#
_cell.length_a   1.000
_cell.length_b   1.000
_cell.length_c   1.000
_cell.angle_alpha   90.00
_cell.angle_beta   90.00
_cell.angle_gamma   90.00
#
_symmetry.space_group_name_H-M   'P 1'
#
loop_
_entity.id
_entity.type
_entity.pdbx_description
1 polymer ?
#
loop_
_entity_poly.entity_id
_entity_poly.type
_entity_poly.pdbx_seq_one_letter_code
_entity_poly.pdbx_strand_id
1 'polypeptide(L)'
;INPICAVERKMDLDELARCFAQGRQRFQREFERATDQGCRIYLLCENASWENLINGKYRSKVNANAFTASAMAWMVRYNMNVVFCKEETSGRLIREILYRDLKERLENGEYG
;
A
#
# COMPACT_ATOMS: atom_id res chain seq x y z
N ILE A 1 -1.97 -16.80 15.06
CA ILE A 1 -0.75 -16.26 14.43
C ILE A 1 -1.13 -15.02 13.63
N ASN A 2 -0.50 -13.92 13.96
CA ASN A 2 -0.73 -12.67 13.22
C ASN A 2 -0.11 -12.77 11.82
N PRO A 3 -0.79 -12.24 10.79
CA PRO A 3 -0.18 -12.18 9.48
C PRO A 3 1.05 -11.26 9.52
N ILE A 4 2.10 -11.67 8.85
CA ILE A 4 3.36 -10.93 8.78
C ILE A 4 3.43 -10.00 7.57
N CYS A 5 2.51 -10.20 6.65
CA CYS A 5 2.44 -9.47 5.41
C CYS A 5 0.99 -9.41 4.95
N ALA A 6 0.58 -8.28 4.42
CA ALA A 6 -0.75 -8.10 3.85
C ALA A 6 -0.64 -7.22 2.60
N VAL A 7 -1.57 -7.43 1.67
CA VAL A 7 -1.69 -6.58 0.49
C VAL A 7 -3.00 -5.81 0.59
N GLU A 8 -2.91 -4.49 0.62
CA GLU A 8 -4.05 -3.59 0.58
C GLU A 8 -4.25 -3.17 -0.87
N ARG A 9 -5.35 -3.60 -1.47
CA ARG A 9 -5.62 -3.35 -2.90
C ARG A 9 -6.56 -2.17 -3.08
N LYS A 10 -6.18 -1.25 -3.98
CA LYS A 10 -7.01 -0.11 -4.38
C LYS A 10 -7.19 -0.15 -5.90
N MET A 11 -8.40 0.15 -6.37
CA MET A 11 -8.76 0.07 -7.79
C MET A 11 -8.18 1.19 -8.63
N ASP A 12 -7.95 2.35 -8.03
CA ASP A 12 -7.44 3.53 -8.73
C ASP A 12 -6.98 4.59 -7.73
N LEU A 13 -6.45 5.69 -8.25
CA LEU A 13 -6.00 6.81 -7.43
C LEU A 13 -7.14 7.51 -6.70
N ASP A 14 -8.35 7.50 -7.24
CA ASP A 14 -9.51 8.12 -6.58
C ASP A 14 -9.86 7.37 -5.29
N GLU A 15 -9.85 6.05 -5.33
CA GLU A 15 -10.08 5.24 -4.12
C GLU A 15 -8.97 5.47 -3.09
N LEU A 16 -7.72 5.49 -3.54
CA LEU A 16 -6.59 5.75 -2.65
C LEU A 16 -6.68 7.15 -2.05
N ALA A 17 -7.05 8.15 -2.86
CA ALA A 17 -7.21 9.53 -2.38
C ALA A 17 -8.26 9.61 -1.27
N ARG A 18 -9.38 8.89 -1.40
CA ARG A 18 -10.40 8.84 -0.34
C ARG A 18 -9.86 8.29 0.96
N CYS A 19 -8.96 7.30 0.87
CA CYS A 19 -8.34 6.72 2.07
C CYS A 19 -7.43 7.72 2.79
N PHE A 20 -6.76 8.60 2.05
CA PHE A 20 -5.89 9.62 2.65
C PHE A 20 -6.63 10.90 3.02
N ALA A 21 -7.90 11.04 2.63
CA ALA A 21 -8.74 12.21 2.93
C ALA A 21 -9.85 11.84 3.92
N GLN A 22 -11.03 11.48 3.43
CA GLN A 22 -12.20 11.22 4.28
C GLN A 22 -11.98 10.04 5.23
N GLY A 23 -11.29 9.02 4.77
CA GLY A 23 -11.02 7.81 5.55
C GLY A 23 -9.68 7.82 6.28
N ARG A 24 -9.03 8.98 6.42
CA ARG A 24 -7.65 9.06 6.89
C ARG A 24 -7.43 8.43 8.27
N GLN A 25 -8.29 8.74 9.23
CA GLN A 25 -8.13 8.22 10.59
C GLN A 25 -8.27 6.69 10.63
N ARG A 26 -9.25 6.17 9.89
CA ARG A 26 -9.48 4.73 9.81
C ARG A 26 -8.32 4.02 9.13
N PHE A 27 -7.86 4.56 8.01
CA PHE A 27 -6.74 4.01 7.24
C PHE A 27 -5.46 4.03 8.07
N GLN A 28 -5.22 5.13 8.78
CA GLN A 28 -4.07 5.28 9.66
C GLN A 28 -4.08 4.24 10.78
N ARG A 29 -5.24 4.01 11.41
CA ARG A 29 -5.36 2.99 12.46
C ARG A 29 -5.05 1.59 11.97
N GLU A 30 -5.42 1.29 10.71
CA GLU A 30 -5.10 -0.01 10.11
C GLU A 30 -3.59 -0.19 9.99
N PHE A 31 -2.87 0.84 9.55
CA PHE A 31 -1.41 0.81 9.41
C PHE A 31 -0.72 0.76 10.77
N GLU A 32 -1.21 1.51 11.74
CA GLU A 32 -0.65 1.48 13.09
C GLU A 32 -0.80 0.08 13.72
N ARG A 33 -1.96 -0.53 13.55
CA ARG A 33 -2.20 -1.89 14.03
C ARG A 33 -1.27 -2.90 13.37
N ALA A 34 -1.11 -2.79 12.07
CA ALA A 34 -0.21 -3.67 11.32
C ALA A 34 1.22 -3.51 11.79
N THR A 35 1.68 -2.27 11.97
CA THR A 35 3.03 -1.97 12.45
C THR A 35 3.25 -2.57 13.84
N ASP A 36 2.28 -2.42 14.74
CA ASP A 36 2.37 -2.96 16.11
C ASP A 36 2.47 -4.48 16.11
N GLN A 37 1.87 -5.14 15.13
CA GLN A 37 1.88 -6.59 15.00
C GLN A 37 3.07 -7.10 14.17
N GLY A 38 3.94 -6.21 13.71
CA GLY A 38 5.04 -6.58 12.84
C GLY A 38 4.61 -6.99 11.44
N CYS A 39 3.42 -6.59 11.02
CA CYS A 39 2.89 -6.93 9.69
C CYS A 39 3.33 -5.86 8.69
N ARG A 40 3.98 -6.31 7.61
CA ARG A 40 4.35 -5.42 6.50
C ARG A 40 3.17 -5.27 5.57
N ILE A 41 2.83 -4.02 5.21
CA ILE A 41 1.76 -3.76 4.27
C ILE A 41 2.32 -3.33 2.91
N TYR A 42 1.85 -4.03 1.88
CA TYR A 42 2.06 -3.64 0.49
C TYR A 42 0.78 -2.97 0.01
N LEU A 43 0.89 -1.71 -0.38
CA LEU A 43 -0.23 -0.96 -0.95
C LEU A 43 -0.19 -1.12 -2.47
N LEU A 44 -1.10 -1.92 -3.01
CA LEU A 44 -1.17 -2.16 -4.44
C LEU A 44 -2.32 -1.36 -5.02
N CYS A 45 -1.99 -0.40 -5.89
CA CYS A 45 -2.99 0.46 -6.52
C CYS A 45 -3.02 0.19 -8.02
N GLU A 46 -4.18 -0.21 -8.51
CA GLU A 46 -4.38 -0.52 -9.91
C GLU A 46 -4.60 0.74 -10.73
N ASN A 47 -4.27 0.67 -12.00
CA ASN A 47 -4.52 1.75 -12.96
C ASN A 47 -3.96 3.09 -12.51
N ALA A 48 -2.77 3.06 -11.93
CA ALA A 48 -2.14 4.22 -11.31
C ALA A 48 -0.65 4.22 -11.56
N SER A 49 -0.05 5.38 -11.36
CA SER A 49 1.40 5.57 -11.43
C SER A 49 1.79 6.74 -10.54
N TRP A 50 3.06 6.81 -10.17
CA TRP A 50 3.57 7.96 -9.43
C TRP A 50 3.39 9.26 -10.23
N GLU A 51 3.60 9.20 -11.54
CA GLU A 51 3.44 10.35 -12.42
C GLU A 51 2.02 10.89 -12.38
N ASN A 52 1.03 10.02 -12.47
CA ASN A 52 -0.37 10.44 -12.40
C ASN A 52 -0.73 11.00 -11.03
N LEU A 53 -0.20 10.41 -9.96
CA LEU A 53 -0.45 10.88 -8.60
C LEU A 53 0.15 12.27 -8.39
N ILE A 54 1.43 12.44 -8.73
CA ILE A 54 2.17 13.69 -8.54
C ILE A 54 1.56 14.82 -9.39
N ASN A 55 1.12 14.48 -10.60
CA ASN A 55 0.57 15.47 -11.54
C ASN A 55 -0.94 15.69 -11.38
N GLY A 56 -1.56 15.08 -10.38
CA GLY A 56 -2.98 15.29 -10.11
C GLY A 56 -3.91 14.70 -11.16
N LYS A 57 -3.45 13.67 -11.87
CA LYS A 57 -4.25 13.05 -12.94
C LYS A 57 -5.20 12.01 -12.36
N TYR A 58 -6.22 12.49 -11.68
CA TYR A 58 -7.29 11.70 -11.09
C TYR A 58 -8.50 12.64 -10.90
N ARG A 59 -9.67 12.08 -10.61
CA ARG A 59 -10.92 12.87 -10.51
C ARG A 59 -11.12 13.48 -9.13
N SER A 60 -10.56 12.89 -8.10
CA SER A 60 -10.66 13.40 -6.73
C SER A 60 -10.13 14.84 -6.65
N LYS A 61 -10.69 15.64 -5.75
CA LYS A 61 -10.25 17.02 -5.52
C LYS A 61 -9.11 17.12 -4.50
N VAL A 62 -8.58 16.01 -4.04
CA VAL A 62 -7.43 15.99 -3.13
C VAL A 62 -6.24 16.64 -3.82
N ASN A 63 -5.59 17.55 -3.11
CA ASN A 63 -4.42 18.27 -3.62
C ASN A 63 -3.28 17.29 -3.88
N ALA A 64 -2.69 17.37 -5.08
CA ALA A 64 -1.65 16.42 -5.50
C ALA A 64 -0.41 16.49 -4.62
N ASN A 65 0.00 17.69 -4.19
CA ASN A 65 1.16 17.84 -3.32
C ASN A 65 0.91 17.21 -1.96
N ALA A 66 -0.28 17.42 -1.38
CA ALA A 66 -0.65 16.84 -0.11
C ALA A 66 -0.77 15.31 -0.21
N PHE A 67 -1.33 14.80 -1.28
CA PHE A 67 -1.46 13.36 -1.53
C PHE A 67 -0.08 12.71 -1.64
N THR A 68 0.80 13.31 -2.45
CA THR A 68 2.17 12.82 -2.61
C THR A 68 2.92 12.81 -1.28
N ALA A 69 2.84 13.91 -0.53
CA ALA A 69 3.50 14.03 0.76
C ALA A 69 3.01 12.98 1.76
N SER A 70 1.70 12.75 1.80
CA SER A 70 1.11 11.74 2.69
C SER A 70 1.58 10.33 2.32
N ALA A 71 1.54 10.00 1.03
CA ALA A 71 1.97 8.68 0.57
C ALA A 71 3.45 8.43 0.92
N MET A 72 4.30 9.39 0.65
CA MET A 72 5.74 9.29 0.94
C MET A 72 5.99 9.19 2.45
N ALA A 73 5.31 10.01 3.25
CA ALA A 73 5.46 9.99 4.71
C ALA A 73 5.08 8.63 5.28
N TRP A 74 4.01 8.03 4.78
CA TRP A 74 3.56 6.74 5.28
C TRP A 74 4.46 5.59 4.85
N MET A 75 5.11 5.70 3.69
CA MET A 75 6.14 4.74 3.30
C MET A 75 7.27 4.70 4.33
N VAL A 76 7.67 5.87 4.83
CA VAL A 76 8.70 5.97 5.86
C VAL A 76 8.18 5.55 7.23
N ARG A 77 7.04 6.10 7.63
CA ARG A 77 6.48 5.89 8.98
C ARG A 77 6.09 4.45 9.26
N TYR A 78 5.46 3.81 8.29
CA TYR A 78 4.89 2.46 8.45
C TYR A 78 5.62 1.38 7.64
N ASN A 79 6.73 1.75 7.01
CA ASN A 79 7.42 0.84 6.10
C ASN A 79 6.46 0.29 5.02
N MET A 80 5.56 1.16 4.55
CA MET A 80 4.58 0.81 3.52
C MET A 80 5.26 0.68 2.18
N ASN A 81 4.99 -0.41 1.48
CA ASN A 81 5.54 -0.66 0.16
C ASN A 81 4.45 -0.39 -0.89
N VAL A 82 4.71 0.53 -1.80
CA VAL A 82 3.74 0.90 -2.83
C VAL A 82 4.06 0.19 -4.14
N VAL A 83 3.04 -0.44 -4.71
CA VAL A 83 3.14 -1.12 -6.00
C VAL A 83 2.02 -0.60 -6.90
N PHE A 84 2.38 -0.04 -8.04
CA PHE A 84 1.40 0.36 -9.05
C PHE A 84 1.40 -0.66 -10.18
N CYS A 85 0.21 -0.96 -10.70
CA CYS A 85 0.07 -1.92 -11.78
C CYS A 85 -1.23 -1.68 -12.54
N LYS A 86 -1.41 -2.43 -13.61
CA LYS A 86 -2.70 -2.52 -14.29
C LYS A 86 -3.50 -3.64 -13.65
N GLU A 87 -4.82 -3.56 -13.75
CA GLU A 87 -5.70 -4.56 -13.13
C GLU A 87 -5.46 -5.97 -13.66
N GLU A 88 -5.01 -6.11 -14.92
CA GLU A 88 -4.76 -7.41 -15.52
C GLU A 88 -3.63 -8.18 -14.83
N THR A 89 -2.69 -7.46 -14.20
CA THR A 89 -1.54 -8.08 -13.56
C THR A 89 -1.64 -8.13 -12.05
N SER A 90 -2.67 -7.50 -11.46
CA SER A 90 -2.74 -7.36 -9.99
C SER A 90 -2.81 -8.69 -9.27
N GLY A 91 -3.60 -9.64 -9.76
CA GLY A 91 -3.73 -10.94 -9.13
C GLY A 91 -2.41 -11.70 -9.07
N ARG A 92 -1.65 -11.65 -10.16
CA ARG A 92 -0.32 -12.27 -10.20
C ARG A 92 0.65 -11.59 -9.25
N LEU A 93 0.63 -10.27 -9.20
CA LEU A 93 1.52 -9.51 -8.32
C LEU A 93 1.21 -9.78 -6.84
N ILE A 94 -0.07 -9.82 -6.49
CA ILE A 94 -0.47 -10.15 -5.11
C ILE A 94 0.09 -11.52 -4.72
N ARG A 95 -0.06 -12.52 -5.57
CA ARG A 95 0.44 -13.86 -5.31
C ARG A 95 1.96 -13.87 -5.18
N GLU A 96 2.67 -13.17 -6.07
CA GLU A 96 4.13 -13.08 -6.01
C GLU A 96 4.60 -12.38 -4.74
N ILE A 97 3.95 -11.28 -4.36
CA ILE A 97 4.29 -10.55 -3.14
C ILE A 97 4.16 -11.46 -1.91
N LEU A 98 3.02 -12.11 -1.77
CA LEU A 98 2.76 -12.96 -0.60
C LEU A 98 3.70 -14.16 -0.57
N TYR A 99 3.93 -14.77 -1.72
CA TYR A 99 4.83 -15.93 -1.82
C TYR A 99 6.28 -15.54 -1.50
N ARG A 100 6.77 -14.44 -2.10
CA ARG A 100 8.17 -14.04 -1.90
C ARG A 100 8.41 -13.51 -0.49
N ASP A 101 7.47 -12.80 0.08
CA ASP A 101 7.60 -12.33 1.46
C ASP A 101 7.74 -13.53 2.40
N LEU A 102 6.87 -14.53 2.26
CA LEU A 102 6.94 -15.74 3.07
C LEU A 102 8.25 -16.51 2.83
N LYS A 103 8.61 -16.72 1.58
CA LYS A 103 9.79 -17.51 1.22
C LYS A 103 11.07 -16.89 1.77
N GLU A 104 11.24 -15.58 1.58
CA GLU A 104 12.44 -14.90 2.05
C GLU A 104 12.54 -14.93 3.58
N ARG A 105 11.42 -14.77 4.28
CA ARG A 105 11.40 -14.86 5.75
C ARG A 105 11.74 -16.25 6.24
N LEU A 106 11.25 -17.29 5.57
CA LEU A 106 11.58 -18.67 5.92
C LEU A 106 13.07 -18.96 5.70
N GLU A 107 13.63 -18.50 4.60
CA GLU A 107 15.03 -18.67 4.28
C GLU A 107 15.94 -17.92 5.25
N ASN A 108 15.48 -16.81 5.78
CA ASN A 108 16.21 -16.03 6.79
C ASN A 108 16.01 -16.56 8.22
N GLY A 109 15.25 -17.64 8.38
CA GLY A 109 15.05 -18.26 9.68
C GLY A 109 14.08 -17.53 10.61
N GLU A 110 13.27 -16.60 10.08
CA GLU A 110 12.33 -15.82 10.89
C GLU A 110 11.22 -16.66 11.51
N TYR A 111 11.00 -17.87 10.99
CA TYR A 111 9.97 -18.79 11.49
C TYR A 111 10.55 -20.06 12.09
N GLY A 112 11.84 -20.13 12.11
CA GLY A 112 12.51 -21.30 12.59
C GLY A 112 13.15 -21.14 13.90
#